data_53f8c41a3342045b26bd9eeef1036e9b
#
_entry.id   53f8c41a3342045b26bd9eeef1036e9b
#
_cell.length_a   1.000
_cell.length_b   1.000
_cell.length_c   1.000
_cell.angle_alpha   90.00
_cell.angle_beta   90.00
_cell.angle_gamma   90.00
#
_symmetry.space_group_name_H-M   'P 1'
#
loop_
_entity.id
_entity.type
_entity.pdbx_description
1 polymer ?
#
loop_
_entity_poly.entity_id
_entity_poly.type
_entity_poly.pdbx_seq_one_letter_code
_entity_poly.pdbx_strand_id
1 'polypeptide(L)'
;MSDSEKLAAFLDSLPAGTRLRVEDDLGDGFVRLRVSEAERRQARQDIRCVEDAVIEMLRNARDAHARTIIVGTSRSGSVRRIVVADDGDGVPERLRDRIFEPRVTSKLNSMIMDDWGVHGRGMALYSIRENAARAECIASVEGKGSIFLVEFDCSKTPEKSDQSTPPSLVKQSDGTWAVGSGPHNILKCASEFALANRDVCTTYLGSLIDCAATMHAFGRQFLGAADSAKTAAPIKRLGLMRDAASLVDGAQALGIDMSTRSAHRILAGEIAPLAPF
;
A
#
# COMPACT_ATOMS: atom_id res chain seq x y z
N MET A 1 -7.42 -31.88 8.43
CA MET A 1 -7.09 -31.84 6.99
C MET A 1 -5.61 -31.60 6.86
N SER A 2 -4.92 -32.46 6.12
CA SER A 2 -3.51 -32.27 5.80
C SER A 2 -3.33 -31.07 4.85
N ASP A 3 -2.13 -30.51 4.76
CA ASP A 3 -1.86 -29.40 3.83
C ASP A 3 -2.13 -29.83 2.36
N SER A 4 -1.93 -31.12 2.06
CA SER A 4 -2.27 -31.70 0.75
C SER A 4 -3.78 -31.74 0.48
N GLU A 5 -4.63 -31.94 1.48
CA GLU A 5 -6.10 -31.93 1.33
C GLU A 5 -6.64 -30.50 1.19
N LYS A 6 -6.04 -29.54 1.86
CA LYS A 6 -6.35 -28.11 1.70
C LYS A 6 -5.96 -27.63 0.29
N LEU A 7 -4.80 -28.05 -0.20
CA LEU A 7 -4.33 -27.78 -1.56
C LEU A 7 -5.28 -28.36 -2.60
N ALA A 8 -5.67 -29.65 -2.45
CA ALA A 8 -6.59 -30.31 -3.39
C ALA A 8 -7.96 -29.60 -3.41
N ALA A 9 -8.52 -29.28 -2.25
CA ALA A 9 -9.79 -28.54 -2.15
C ALA A 9 -9.69 -27.13 -2.75
N PHE A 10 -8.57 -26.45 -2.55
CA PHE A 10 -8.29 -25.12 -3.12
C PHE A 10 -8.15 -25.22 -4.65
N LEU A 11 -7.35 -26.14 -5.17
CA LEU A 11 -7.20 -26.36 -6.62
C LEU A 11 -8.52 -26.75 -7.26
N ASP A 12 -9.37 -27.51 -6.55
CA ASP A 12 -10.72 -27.89 -7.03
C ASP A 12 -11.70 -26.71 -7.08
N SER A 13 -11.50 -25.70 -6.29
CA SER A 13 -12.28 -24.45 -6.32
C SER A 13 -11.95 -23.54 -7.52
N LEU A 14 -10.80 -23.77 -8.20
CA LEU A 14 -10.33 -22.91 -9.28
C LEU A 14 -10.97 -23.27 -10.63
N PRO A 15 -11.26 -22.28 -11.51
CA PRO A 15 -11.61 -22.51 -12.88
C PRO A 15 -10.55 -23.37 -13.60
N ALA A 16 -10.97 -24.30 -14.45
CA ALA A 16 -10.09 -25.27 -15.12
C ALA A 16 -8.89 -24.63 -15.84
N GLY A 17 -9.09 -23.45 -16.47
CA GLY A 17 -8.01 -22.70 -17.13
C GLY A 17 -6.97 -22.10 -16.18
N THR A 18 -7.33 -21.87 -14.92
CA THR A 18 -6.44 -21.33 -13.89
C THR A 18 -5.58 -22.44 -13.27
N ARG A 19 -6.14 -23.65 -13.08
CA ARG A 19 -5.41 -24.83 -12.57
C ARG A 19 -4.16 -25.14 -13.40
N LEU A 20 -4.24 -25.02 -14.73
CA LEU A 20 -3.11 -25.27 -15.63
C LEU A 20 -1.97 -24.26 -15.52
N ARG A 21 -2.20 -23.13 -14.82
CA ARG A 21 -1.23 -22.03 -14.65
C ARG A 21 -0.56 -22.01 -13.30
N VAL A 22 -1.05 -22.75 -12.32
CA VAL A 22 -0.42 -22.82 -10.99
C VAL A 22 0.90 -23.59 -11.10
N GLU A 23 1.99 -22.96 -10.69
CA GLU A 23 3.34 -23.54 -10.65
C GLU A 23 3.67 -24.06 -9.26
N ASP A 24 3.28 -23.30 -8.23
CA ASP A 24 3.60 -23.60 -6.84
C ASP A 24 2.48 -23.09 -5.91
N ASP A 25 2.11 -23.90 -4.92
CA ASP A 25 1.25 -23.45 -3.82
C ASP A 25 2.12 -23.01 -2.66
N LEU A 26 1.94 -21.74 -2.28
CA LEU A 26 2.73 -21.12 -1.22
C LEU A 26 2.04 -21.21 0.15
N GLY A 27 0.84 -21.80 0.20
CA GLY A 27 -0.02 -21.88 1.39
C GLY A 27 -0.69 -20.54 1.73
N ASP A 28 -1.56 -20.54 2.75
CA ASP A 28 -2.34 -19.39 3.21
C ASP A 28 -3.12 -18.69 2.07
N GLY A 29 -3.56 -19.45 1.07
CA GLY A 29 -4.28 -18.94 -0.09
C GLY A 29 -3.41 -18.27 -1.15
N PHE A 30 -2.08 -18.26 -1.00
CA PHE A 30 -1.15 -17.72 -1.99
C PHE A 30 -0.63 -18.81 -2.92
N VAL A 31 -0.57 -18.48 -4.21
CA VAL A 31 0.03 -19.33 -5.24
C VAL A 31 1.00 -18.54 -6.10
N ARG A 32 1.93 -19.26 -6.72
CA ARG A 32 2.72 -18.75 -7.83
C ARG A 32 2.18 -19.34 -9.14
N LEU A 33 1.88 -18.46 -10.10
CA LEU A 33 1.48 -18.87 -11.42
C LEU A 33 2.67 -18.87 -12.37
N ARG A 34 2.62 -19.70 -13.40
CA ARG A 34 3.62 -19.67 -14.49
C ARG A 34 3.66 -18.32 -15.15
N VAL A 35 4.86 -17.84 -15.42
CA VAL A 35 5.11 -16.56 -16.07
C VAL A 35 6.02 -16.76 -17.27
N SER A 36 5.64 -16.19 -18.41
CA SER A 36 6.45 -16.17 -19.61
C SER A 36 7.49 -15.04 -19.54
N GLU A 37 8.57 -15.16 -20.30
CA GLU A 37 9.59 -14.10 -20.43
C GLU A 37 9.01 -12.80 -21.01
N ALA A 38 8.03 -12.93 -21.92
CA ALA A 38 7.32 -11.77 -22.47
C ALA A 38 6.55 -11.00 -21.40
N GLU A 39 5.87 -11.70 -20.47
CA GLU A 39 5.17 -11.08 -19.34
C GLU A 39 6.14 -10.41 -18.35
N ARG A 40 7.31 -11.02 -18.10
CA ARG A 40 8.36 -10.38 -17.26
C ARG A 40 8.89 -9.09 -17.88
N ARG A 41 9.10 -9.08 -19.20
CA ARG A 41 9.54 -7.87 -19.92
C ARG A 41 8.45 -6.80 -19.90
N GLN A 42 7.19 -7.18 -20.10
CA GLN A 42 6.07 -6.26 -20.03
C GLN A 42 5.96 -5.63 -18.64
N ALA A 43 6.03 -6.43 -17.58
CA ALA A 43 5.93 -5.97 -16.20
C ALA A 43 7.00 -4.91 -15.85
N ARG A 44 8.22 -5.02 -16.39
CA ARG A 44 9.26 -4.00 -16.22
C ARG A 44 8.90 -2.65 -16.86
N GLN A 45 7.98 -2.65 -17.82
CA GLN A 45 7.52 -1.45 -18.53
C GLN A 45 6.20 -0.90 -17.98
N ASP A 46 5.54 -1.62 -17.05
CA ASP A 46 4.25 -1.22 -16.49
C ASP A 46 4.41 -0.02 -15.53
N ILE A 47 5.56 0.10 -14.84
CA ILE A 47 5.88 1.23 -13.97
C ILE A 47 6.82 2.20 -14.73
N ARG A 48 6.25 3.23 -15.32
CA ARG A 48 6.99 4.24 -16.11
C ARG A 48 7.31 5.50 -15.32
N CYS A 49 6.58 5.71 -14.22
CA CYS A 49 6.73 6.83 -13.31
C CYS A 49 6.31 6.42 -11.90
N VAL A 50 6.64 7.26 -10.93
CA VAL A 50 6.34 7.03 -9.51
C VAL A 50 4.82 6.92 -9.28
N GLU A 51 4.04 7.71 -9.99
CA GLU A 51 2.57 7.73 -9.90
C GLU A 51 1.94 6.38 -10.29
N ASP A 52 2.50 5.71 -11.30
CA ASP A 52 2.00 4.38 -11.70
C ASP A 52 2.12 3.38 -10.53
N ALA A 53 3.25 3.43 -9.80
CA ALA A 53 3.45 2.59 -8.62
C ALA A 53 2.50 2.93 -7.47
N VAL A 54 2.22 4.20 -7.24
CA VAL A 54 1.26 4.64 -6.21
C VAL A 54 -0.12 4.07 -6.49
N ILE A 55 -0.61 4.16 -7.72
CA ILE A 55 -1.92 3.59 -8.11
C ILE A 55 -1.95 2.09 -7.91
N GLU A 56 -0.89 1.37 -8.30
CA GLU A 56 -0.84 -0.09 -8.11
C GLU A 56 -0.83 -0.49 -6.63
N MET A 57 -0.14 0.28 -5.76
CA MET A 57 -0.17 0.03 -4.32
C MET A 57 -1.56 0.31 -3.71
N LEU A 58 -2.22 1.39 -4.13
CA LEU A 58 -3.59 1.71 -3.70
C LEU A 58 -4.59 0.63 -4.11
N ARG A 59 -4.50 0.15 -5.36
CA ARG A 59 -5.30 -0.97 -5.86
C ARG A 59 -5.06 -2.23 -5.05
N ASN A 60 -3.80 -2.57 -4.75
CA ASN A 60 -3.46 -3.73 -3.96
C ASN A 60 -4.05 -3.67 -2.55
N ALA A 61 -4.03 -2.50 -1.89
CA ALA A 61 -4.65 -2.29 -0.59
C ALA A 61 -6.18 -2.45 -0.66
N ARG A 62 -6.85 -1.81 -1.63
CA ARG A 62 -8.29 -1.97 -1.86
C ARG A 62 -8.66 -3.43 -2.10
N ASP A 63 -7.92 -4.11 -2.96
CA ASP A 63 -8.17 -5.50 -3.33
C ASP A 63 -7.80 -6.47 -2.19
N ALA A 64 -7.04 -6.05 -1.20
CA ALA A 64 -6.85 -6.73 0.08
C ALA A 64 -7.92 -6.34 1.12
N HIS A 65 -9.08 -5.84 0.67
CA HIS A 65 -10.25 -5.48 1.48
C HIS A 65 -9.98 -4.40 2.53
N ALA A 66 -8.97 -3.55 2.32
CA ALA A 66 -8.70 -2.45 3.22
C ALA A 66 -9.88 -1.48 3.29
N ARG A 67 -10.24 -1.08 4.50
CA ARG A 67 -11.21 -0.01 4.79
C ARG A 67 -10.52 1.32 5.00
N THR A 68 -9.26 1.28 5.38
CA THR A 68 -8.44 2.46 5.67
C THR A 68 -7.11 2.31 4.94
N ILE A 69 -6.75 3.31 4.14
CA ILE A 69 -5.48 3.39 3.44
C ILE A 69 -4.82 4.73 3.77
N ILE A 70 -3.59 4.70 4.27
CA ILE A 70 -2.79 5.89 4.58
C ILE A 70 -1.60 5.92 3.63
N VAL A 71 -1.47 7.00 2.85
CA VAL A 71 -0.39 7.20 1.90
C VAL A 71 0.46 8.38 2.31
N GLY A 72 1.71 8.11 2.65
CA GLY A 72 2.70 9.12 2.97
C GLY A 72 3.81 9.19 1.93
N THR A 73 4.25 10.41 1.62
CA THR A 73 5.36 10.60 0.68
C THR A 73 6.33 11.65 1.18
N SER A 74 7.61 11.44 0.88
CA SER A 74 8.65 12.45 1.08
C SER A 74 9.66 12.39 -0.05
N ARG A 75 10.42 13.47 -0.21
CA ARG A 75 11.52 13.52 -1.17
C ARG A 75 12.80 14.01 -0.49
N SER A 76 13.89 13.32 -0.75
CA SER A 76 15.23 13.70 -0.31
C SER A 76 16.19 13.58 -1.49
N GLY A 77 16.67 14.69 -2.01
CA GLY A 77 17.48 14.72 -3.22
C GLY A 77 16.73 14.11 -4.43
N SER A 78 17.33 13.10 -5.06
CA SER A 78 16.71 12.35 -6.16
C SER A 78 15.76 11.22 -5.68
N VAL A 79 15.71 10.91 -4.39
CA VAL A 79 14.93 9.78 -3.87
C VAL A 79 13.54 10.23 -3.46
N ARG A 80 12.52 9.64 -4.08
CA ARG A 80 11.12 9.69 -3.63
C ARG A 80 10.84 8.47 -2.77
N ARG A 81 10.44 8.69 -1.52
CA ARG A 81 9.96 7.64 -0.61
C ARG A 81 8.44 7.69 -0.51
N ILE A 82 7.83 6.52 -0.56
CA ILE A 82 6.39 6.32 -0.44
C ILE A 82 6.17 5.25 0.62
N VAL A 83 5.27 5.51 1.55
CA VAL A 83 4.76 4.54 2.51
C VAL A 83 3.27 4.40 2.28
N VAL A 84 2.81 3.17 2.04
CA VAL A 84 1.38 2.85 1.98
C VAL A 84 1.08 1.89 3.12
N ALA A 85 0.19 2.32 4.00
CA ALA A 85 -0.26 1.53 5.14
C ALA A 85 -1.76 1.27 5.02
N ASP A 86 -2.18 0.03 5.23
CA ASP A 86 -3.57 -0.42 5.11
C ASP A 86 -4.00 -1.30 6.30
N ASP A 87 -5.31 -1.47 6.48
CA ASP A 87 -5.95 -2.36 7.45
C ASP A 87 -6.60 -3.58 6.79
N GLY A 88 -6.13 -3.98 5.61
CA GLY A 88 -6.68 -5.10 4.84
C GLY A 88 -6.28 -6.48 5.36
N ASP A 89 -6.28 -7.47 4.46
CA ASP A 89 -6.04 -8.88 4.79
C ASP A 89 -4.64 -9.16 5.36
N GLY A 90 -3.67 -8.27 5.10
CA GLY A 90 -2.28 -8.48 5.48
C GLY A 90 -1.59 -9.56 4.65
N VAL A 91 -0.32 -9.78 4.96
CA VAL A 91 0.54 -10.78 4.30
C VAL A 91 1.20 -11.64 5.37
N PRO A 92 1.16 -12.98 5.26
CA PRO A 92 1.89 -13.88 6.13
C PRO A 92 3.39 -13.54 6.18
N GLU A 93 4.00 -13.61 7.36
CA GLU A 93 5.41 -13.20 7.55
C GLU A 93 6.37 -13.91 6.60
N ARG A 94 6.19 -15.21 6.39
CA ARG A 94 6.99 -16.03 5.49
C ARG A 94 6.87 -15.67 4.00
N LEU A 95 5.83 -14.89 3.63
CA LEU A 95 5.56 -14.50 2.25
C LEU A 95 5.92 -13.03 1.95
N ARG A 96 6.34 -12.24 2.94
CA ARG A 96 6.60 -10.79 2.77
C ARG A 96 7.58 -10.46 1.64
N ASP A 97 8.61 -11.29 1.45
CA ASP A 97 9.56 -11.11 0.34
C ASP A 97 9.04 -11.74 -0.95
N ARG A 98 8.32 -12.86 -0.83
CA ARG A 98 7.83 -13.64 -1.97
C ARG A 98 6.71 -12.97 -2.74
N ILE A 99 5.91 -12.10 -2.10
CA ILE A 99 4.86 -11.33 -2.80
C ILE A 99 5.40 -10.40 -3.88
N PHE A 100 6.71 -10.10 -3.87
CA PHE A 100 7.39 -9.36 -4.93
C PHE A 100 7.93 -10.25 -6.05
N GLU A 101 7.79 -11.58 -5.95
CA GLU A 101 8.08 -12.48 -7.06
C GLU A 101 6.99 -12.36 -8.14
N PRO A 102 7.34 -12.59 -9.42
CA PRO A 102 6.36 -12.47 -10.49
C PRO A 102 5.24 -13.51 -10.32
N ARG A 103 4.01 -13.05 -10.48
CA ARG A 103 2.79 -13.88 -10.41
C ARG A 103 2.55 -14.60 -9.09
N VAL A 104 3.10 -14.10 -7.99
CA VAL A 104 2.67 -14.49 -6.65
C VAL A 104 1.41 -13.70 -6.31
N THR A 105 0.32 -14.41 -6.01
CA THR A 105 -0.99 -13.80 -5.74
C THR A 105 -1.84 -14.68 -4.83
N SER A 106 -2.66 -14.06 -4.01
CA SER A 106 -3.79 -14.68 -3.30
C SER A 106 -5.12 -14.49 -4.06
N LYS A 107 -5.12 -13.78 -5.20
CA LYS A 107 -6.31 -13.29 -5.92
C LYS A 107 -6.41 -13.97 -7.29
N LEU A 108 -6.86 -15.22 -7.32
CA LEU A 108 -6.89 -16.01 -8.55
C LEU A 108 -8.02 -15.64 -9.51
N ASN A 109 -9.10 -15.00 -9.03
CA ASN A 109 -10.31 -14.72 -9.81
C ASN A 109 -10.46 -13.24 -10.20
N SER A 110 -9.53 -12.37 -9.87
CA SER A 110 -9.70 -10.93 -10.03
C SER A 110 -8.77 -10.32 -11.07
N MET A 111 -9.08 -10.55 -12.36
CA MET A 111 -8.73 -9.53 -13.36
C MET A 111 -9.86 -8.50 -13.36
N ILE A 112 -9.62 -7.34 -12.77
CA ILE A 112 -10.57 -6.23 -12.72
C ILE A 112 -10.09 -5.17 -13.71
N MET A 113 -11.02 -4.59 -14.46
CA MET A 113 -10.78 -3.39 -15.26
C MET A 113 -11.35 -2.20 -14.52
N ASP A 114 -10.56 -1.20 -14.24
CA ASP A 114 -10.97 0.08 -13.70
C ASP A 114 -10.53 1.25 -14.61
N ASP A 115 -10.75 2.50 -14.17
CA ASP A 115 -10.45 3.71 -14.95
C ASP A 115 -8.96 3.84 -15.35
N TRP A 116 -8.07 3.08 -14.69
CA TRP A 116 -6.63 3.05 -14.98
C TRP A 116 -6.17 1.80 -15.74
N GLY A 117 -7.10 0.90 -16.12
CA GLY A 117 -6.84 -0.28 -16.95
C GLY A 117 -7.00 -1.63 -16.25
N VAL A 118 -6.54 -2.70 -16.89
CA VAL A 118 -6.64 -4.08 -16.38
C VAL A 118 -5.57 -4.34 -15.33
N HIS A 119 -5.97 -4.76 -14.13
CA HIS A 119 -5.08 -5.12 -13.02
C HIS A 119 -5.44 -6.50 -12.43
N GLY A 120 -4.72 -6.95 -11.38
CA GLY A 120 -4.97 -8.26 -10.74
C GLY A 120 -4.18 -9.42 -11.35
N ARG A 121 -3.17 -9.15 -12.19
CA ARG A 121 -2.35 -10.21 -12.83
C ARG A 121 -1.30 -10.83 -11.91
N GLY A 122 -1.17 -10.38 -10.65
CA GLY A 122 -0.09 -10.79 -9.74
C GLY A 122 1.30 -10.29 -10.16
N MET A 123 1.36 -9.21 -10.96
CA MET A 123 2.61 -8.65 -11.46
C MET A 123 2.93 -7.27 -10.87
N ALA A 124 1.99 -6.59 -10.23
CA ALA A 124 2.15 -5.20 -9.78
C ALA A 124 3.32 -5.01 -8.81
N LEU A 125 3.40 -5.80 -7.74
CA LEU A 125 4.49 -5.70 -6.76
C LEU A 125 5.83 -6.09 -7.38
N TYR A 126 5.87 -7.07 -8.28
CA TYR A 126 7.07 -7.40 -9.06
C TYR A 126 7.49 -6.22 -9.93
N SER A 127 6.56 -5.60 -10.67
CA SER A 127 6.83 -4.44 -11.51
C SER A 127 7.36 -3.25 -10.70
N ILE A 128 6.80 -3.01 -9.51
CA ILE A 128 7.29 -1.99 -8.58
C ILE A 128 8.72 -2.32 -8.15
N ARG A 129 9.01 -3.55 -7.73
CA ARG A 129 10.34 -3.96 -7.26
C ARG A 129 11.41 -3.84 -8.34
N GLU A 130 11.10 -4.18 -9.59
CA GLU A 130 12.03 -4.08 -10.72
C GLU A 130 12.40 -2.62 -11.06
N ASN A 131 11.55 -1.64 -10.73
CA ASN A 131 11.74 -0.23 -11.04
C ASN A 131 12.12 0.64 -9.83
N ALA A 132 11.99 0.12 -8.61
CA ALA A 132 12.32 0.82 -7.38
C ALA A 132 13.78 0.58 -6.97
N ALA A 133 14.37 1.54 -6.26
CA ALA A 133 15.63 1.35 -5.56
C ALA A 133 15.44 0.45 -4.32
N ARG A 134 14.25 0.49 -3.71
CA ARG A 134 13.84 -0.33 -2.57
C ARG A 134 12.34 -0.57 -2.63
N ALA A 135 11.89 -1.82 -2.40
CA ALA A 135 10.48 -2.18 -2.25
C ALA A 135 10.37 -3.29 -1.22
N GLU A 136 9.67 -3.03 -0.12
CA GLU A 136 9.58 -3.93 1.03
C GLU A 136 8.19 -3.89 1.68
N CYS A 137 7.74 -5.04 2.16
CA CYS A 137 6.64 -5.14 3.13
C CYS A 137 7.24 -5.03 4.54
N ILE A 138 7.31 -3.80 5.08
CA ILE A 138 7.97 -3.47 6.34
C ILE A 138 7.28 -4.13 7.54
N ALA A 139 5.95 -4.12 7.53
CA ALA A 139 5.14 -4.68 8.60
C ALA A 139 3.86 -5.27 8.01
N SER A 140 3.45 -6.41 8.54
CA SER A 140 2.16 -6.99 8.22
C SER A 140 1.68 -7.89 9.35
N VAL A 141 0.38 -7.98 9.50
CA VAL A 141 -0.31 -8.93 10.40
C VAL A 141 -1.53 -9.45 9.64
N GLU A 142 -1.64 -10.75 9.52
CA GLU A 142 -2.77 -11.40 8.84
C GLU A 142 -4.10 -10.94 9.45
N GLY A 143 -5.05 -10.55 8.60
CA GLY A 143 -6.34 -10.01 8.96
C GLY A 143 -6.32 -8.62 9.61
N LYS A 144 -5.15 -7.93 9.62
CA LYS A 144 -5.01 -6.60 10.27
C LYS A 144 -4.25 -5.58 9.44
N GLY A 145 -3.84 -5.93 8.21
CA GLY A 145 -3.23 -5.04 7.26
C GLY A 145 -1.71 -5.09 7.14
N SER A 146 -1.19 -4.21 6.30
CA SER A 146 0.23 -4.16 5.91
C SER A 146 0.76 -2.73 5.84
N ILE A 147 2.08 -2.60 5.87
CA ILE A 147 2.81 -1.38 5.55
C ILE A 147 3.87 -1.71 4.50
N PHE A 148 3.78 -1.04 3.37
CA PHE A 148 4.75 -1.11 2.28
C PHE A 148 5.58 0.16 2.22
N LEU A 149 6.90 -0.01 2.07
CA LEU A 149 7.84 1.06 1.78
C LEU A 149 8.39 0.88 0.37
N VAL A 150 8.32 1.93 -0.44
CA VAL A 150 8.95 1.96 -1.76
C VAL A 150 9.77 3.23 -1.91
N GLU A 151 10.98 3.09 -2.44
CA GLU A 151 11.87 4.21 -2.76
C GLU A 151 12.23 4.17 -4.24
N PHE A 152 12.05 5.29 -4.91
CA PHE A 152 12.43 5.49 -6.31
C PHE A 152 13.58 6.48 -6.43
N ASP A 153 14.57 6.14 -7.22
CA ASP A 153 15.50 7.11 -7.76
C ASP A 153 14.84 7.81 -8.95
N CYS A 154 14.41 9.06 -8.74
CA CYS A 154 13.68 9.84 -9.76
C CYS A 154 14.53 10.17 -11.01
N SER A 155 15.84 9.88 -11.00
CA SER A 155 16.67 9.93 -12.20
C SER A 155 16.47 8.73 -13.12
N LYS A 156 15.95 7.61 -12.60
CA LYS A 156 15.66 6.36 -13.32
C LYS A 156 14.18 6.17 -13.55
N THR A 157 13.38 6.33 -12.50
CA THR A 157 11.92 6.27 -12.56
C THR A 157 11.39 7.67 -12.22
N PRO A 158 11.08 8.50 -13.24
CA PRO A 158 10.75 9.91 -13.04
C PRO A 158 9.39 10.10 -12.35
N GLU A 159 9.20 11.28 -11.81
CA GLU A 159 7.87 11.82 -11.43
C GLU A 159 7.27 12.54 -12.64
N LYS A 160 5.93 12.48 -12.80
CA LYS A 160 5.28 13.07 -13.98
C LYS A 160 5.37 14.59 -14.04
N SER A 161 5.20 15.29 -12.90
CA SER A 161 5.18 16.75 -12.86
C SER A 161 5.33 17.30 -11.45
N ASP A 162 5.05 18.60 -11.26
CA ASP A 162 5.10 19.28 -9.97
C ASP A 162 4.37 18.49 -8.87
N GLN A 163 5.11 18.08 -7.87
CA GLN A 163 4.62 17.30 -6.72
C GLN A 163 4.16 18.19 -5.55
N SER A 164 4.34 19.51 -5.64
CA SER A 164 4.01 20.46 -4.57
C SER A 164 2.61 21.04 -4.69
N THR A 165 2.04 21.04 -5.89
CA THR A 165 0.75 21.64 -6.17
C THR A 165 -0.38 20.61 -6.01
N PRO A 166 -1.30 20.79 -5.03
CA PRO A 166 -2.47 19.93 -4.90
C PRO A 166 -3.44 20.15 -6.09
N PRO A 167 -4.16 19.11 -6.51
CA PRO A 167 -5.23 19.27 -7.50
C PRO A 167 -6.39 20.09 -6.93
N SER A 168 -7.13 20.77 -7.80
CA SER A 168 -8.39 21.38 -7.40
C SER A 168 -9.48 20.31 -7.23
N LEU A 169 -10.40 20.53 -6.29
CA LEU A 169 -11.60 19.73 -6.14
C LEU A 169 -12.80 20.52 -6.66
N VAL A 170 -13.62 19.90 -7.48
CA VAL A 170 -14.80 20.52 -8.10
C VAL A 170 -16.05 19.74 -7.68
N LYS A 171 -17.05 20.47 -7.18
CA LYS A 171 -18.36 19.88 -6.91
C LYS A 171 -19.13 19.80 -8.21
N GLN A 172 -19.59 18.61 -8.56
CA GLN A 172 -20.38 18.35 -9.77
C GLN A 172 -21.85 18.73 -9.57
N SER A 173 -22.61 18.78 -10.66
CA SER A 173 -24.05 19.12 -10.67
C SER A 173 -24.91 18.14 -9.88
N ASP A 174 -24.48 16.88 -9.76
CA ASP A 174 -25.11 15.81 -8.97
C ASP A 174 -24.75 15.86 -7.47
N GLY A 175 -23.93 16.86 -7.07
CA GLY A 175 -23.46 17.03 -5.69
C GLY A 175 -22.22 16.20 -5.34
N THR A 176 -21.70 15.37 -6.22
CA THR A 176 -20.48 14.61 -6.00
C THR A 176 -19.24 15.49 -6.18
N TRP A 177 -18.11 15.03 -5.65
CA TRP A 177 -16.81 15.69 -5.84
C TRP A 177 -16.01 14.97 -6.92
N ALA A 178 -15.31 15.73 -7.73
CA ALA A 178 -14.34 15.23 -8.70
C ALA A 178 -13.03 16.01 -8.58
N VAL A 179 -11.94 15.35 -8.97
CA VAL A 179 -10.65 16.00 -9.12
C VAL A 179 -10.68 16.82 -10.41
N GLY A 180 -10.50 18.12 -10.27
CA GLY A 180 -10.48 19.08 -11.38
C GLY A 180 -9.09 19.25 -11.99
N SER A 181 -8.75 20.52 -12.31
CA SER A 181 -7.43 20.86 -12.87
C SER A 181 -6.31 20.68 -11.85
N GLY A 182 -5.12 20.39 -12.34
CA GLY A 182 -3.89 20.27 -11.55
C GLY A 182 -2.88 19.38 -12.24
N PRO A 183 -1.61 19.40 -11.79
CA PRO A 183 -0.56 18.56 -12.35
C PRO A 183 -0.89 17.07 -12.12
N HIS A 184 -0.49 16.23 -13.04
CA HIS A 184 -0.54 14.78 -12.88
C HIS A 184 0.57 14.32 -11.95
N ASN A 185 0.38 14.51 -10.65
CA ASN A 185 1.31 14.15 -9.58
C ASN A 185 0.73 13.08 -8.67
N ILE A 186 1.48 12.67 -7.64
CA ILE A 186 1.06 11.67 -6.67
C ILE A 186 -0.24 12.09 -5.97
N LEU A 187 -0.35 13.37 -5.59
CA LEU A 187 -1.56 13.88 -4.92
C LEU A 187 -2.79 13.75 -5.81
N LYS A 188 -2.67 14.09 -7.10
CA LYS A 188 -3.79 13.99 -8.03
C LYS A 188 -4.23 12.56 -8.25
N CYS A 189 -3.32 11.65 -8.58
CA CYS A 189 -3.68 10.25 -8.83
C CYS A 189 -4.26 9.56 -7.59
N ALA A 190 -3.72 9.85 -6.40
CA ALA A 190 -4.24 9.30 -5.16
C ALA A 190 -5.59 9.91 -4.76
N SER A 191 -5.83 11.19 -5.06
CA SER A 191 -7.13 11.84 -4.87
C SER A 191 -8.20 11.28 -5.79
N GLU A 192 -7.87 11.07 -7.08
CA GLU A 192 -8.77 10.42 -8.04
C GLU A 192 -9.14 9.01 -7.57
N PHE A 193 -8.15 8.22 -7.13
CA PHE A 193 -8.42 6.90 -6.55
C PHE A 193 -9.33 6.98 -5.31
N ALA A 194 -9.05 7.90 -4.39
CA ALA A 194 -9.82 8.06 -3.16
C ALA A 194 -11.29 8.38 -3.45
N LEU A 195 -11.56 9.31 -4.36
CA LEU A 195 -12.94 9.66 -4.75
C LEU A 195 -13.64 8.51 -5.47
N ALA A 196 -12.96 7.81 -6.37
CA ALA A 196 -13.53 6.67 -7.11
C ALA A 196 -13.85 5.47 -6.20
N ASN A 197 -13.17 5.34 -5.05
CA ASN A 197 -13.32 4.18 -4.16
C ASN A 197 -13.87 4.55 -2.77
N ARG A 198 -14.44 5.75 -2.58
CA ARG A 198 -14.93 6.25 -1.29
C ARG A 198 -15.97 5.36 -0.61
N ASP A 199 -16.73 4.60 -1.40
CA ASP A 199 -17.76 3.68 -0.87
C ASP A 199 -17.15 2.34 -0.39
N VAL A 200 -15.87 2.10 -0.72
CA VAL A 200 -15.13 0.88 -0.39
C VAL A 200 -14.12 1.13 0.72
N CYS A 201 -13.31 2.19 0.59
CA CYS A 201 -12.23 2.51 1.52
C CYS A 201 -12.08 4.01 1.72
N THR A 202 -11.59 4.38 2.90
CA THR A 202 -11.22 5.76 3.26
C THR A 202 -9.72 5.94 3.07
N THR A 203 -9.32 6.95 2.30
CA THR A 203 -7.92 7.22 1.98
C THR A 203 -7.44 8.48 2.69
N TYR A 204 -6.26 8.45 3.28
CA TYR A 204 -5.56 9.56 3.92
C TYR A 204 -4.26 9.83 3.17
N LEU A 205 -4.03 11.09 2.79
CA LEU A 205 -2.90 11.50 1.96
C LEU A 205 -2.13 12.63 2.63
N GLY A 206 -0.81 12.50 2.73
CA GLY A 206 0.01 13.56 3.31
C GLY A 206 1.52 13.31 3.25
N SER A 207 2.24 14.11 4.00
CA SER A 207 3.66 13.83 4.25
C SER A 207 3.82 12.62 5.16
N LEU A 208 5.03 12.03 5.20
CA LEU A 208 5.31 10.92 6.13
C LEU A 208 5.05 11.31 7.60
N ILE A 209 5.26 12.57 7.96
CA ILE A 209 5.04 13.06 9.33
C ILE A 209 3.54 13.14 9.64
N ASP A 210 2.72 13.62 8.69
CA ASP A 210 1.27 13.66 8.86
C ASP A 210 0.69 12.24 8.95
N CYS A 211 1.24 11.29 8.18
CA CYS A 211 0.86 9.88 8.27
C CYS A 211 1.23 9.29 9.63
N ALA A 212 2.42 9.60 10.17
CA ALA A 212 2.79 9.17 11.52
C ALA A 212 1.86 9.73 12.59
N ALA A 213 1.46 11.01 12.49
CA ALA A 213 0.48 11.62 13.39
C ALA A 213 -0.88 10.91 13.31
N THR A 214 -1.33 10.58 12.09
CA THR A 214 -2.58 9.86 11.83
C THR A 214 -2.54 8.45 12.43
N MET A 215 -1.46 7.69 12.17
CA MET A 215 -1.26 6.35 12.72
C MET A 215 -1.16 6.36 14.26
N HIS A 216 -0.50 7.37 14.85
CA HIS A 216 -0.43 7.55 16.29
C HIS A 216 -1.84 7.80 16.86
N ALA A 217 -2.62 8.71 16.28
CA ALA A 217 -3.98 8.99 16.70
C ALA A 217 -4.89 7.76 16.60
N PHE A 218 -4.82 7.01 15.50
CA PHE A 218 -5.59 5.76 15.33
C PHE A 218 -5.24 4.72 16.40
N GLY A 219 -3.95 4.54 16.69
CA GLY A 219 -3.54 3.64 17.74
C GLY A 219 -4.02 4.09 19.11
N ARG A 220 -3.94 5.39 19.41
CA ARG A 220 -4.44 5.96 20.69
C ARG A 220 -5.94 5.75 20.89
N GLN A 221 -6.72 5.79 19.81
CA GLN A 221 -8.17 5.67 19.87
C GLN A 221 -8.65 4.21 19.90
N PHE A 222 -7.96 3.29 19.20
CA PHE A 222 -8.48 1.96 18.89
C PHE A 222 -7.68 0.80 19.49
N LEU A 223 -6.55 1.04 20.17
CA LEU A 223 -5.78 -0.02 20.82
C LEU A 223 -6.29 -0.26 22.25
N GLY A 224 -6.47 -1.53 22.58
CA GLY A 224 -6.78 -1.98 23.94
C GLY A 224 -5.52 -2.23 24.78
N ALA A 225 -5.73 -2.49 26.08
CA ALA A 225 -4.64 -2.75 27.03
C ALA A 225 -3.83 -4.05 26.71
N ALA A 226 -4.41 -4.98 25.96
CA ALA A 226 -3.77 -6.24 25.57
C ALA A 226 -2.97 -6.16 24.26
N ASP A 227 -3.07 -5.03 23.54
CA ASP A 227 -2.35 -4.87 22.28
C ASP A 227 -0.85 -4.63 22.49
N SER A 228 -0.04 -5.25 21.67
CA SER A 228 1.40 -5.12 21.64
C SER A 228 1.89 -4.76 20.24
N ALA A 229 3.15 -4.35 20.11
CA ALA A 229 3.74 -4.04 18.80
C ALA A 229 3.70 -5.22 17.81
N LYS A 230 3.61 -6.46 18.29
CA LYS A 230 3.52 -7.66 17.42
C LYS A 230 2.08 -7.98 17.00
N THR A 231 1.10 -7.72 17.86
CA THR A 231 -0.30 -8.13 17.65
C THR A 231 -1.19 -7.02 17.13
N ALA A 232 -0.79 -5.76 17.35
CA ALA A 232 -1.51 -4.59 16.85
C ALA A 232 -1.48 -4.50 15.33
N ALA A 233 -2.59 -4.05 14.73
CA ALA A 233 -2.63 -3.69 13.33
C ALA A 233 -1.49 -2.72 12.99
N PRO A 234 -0.74 -2.93 11.89
CA PRO A 234 0.42 -2.10 11.57
C PRO A 234 0.14 -0.59 11.59
N ILE A 235 -1.01 -0.16 11.03
CA ILE A 235 -1.43 1.25 11.01
C ILE A 235 -1.72 1.85 12.39
N LYS A 236 -1.82 1.05 13.45
CA LYS A 236 -2.13 1.49 14.82
C LYS A 236 -0.93 1.43 15.76
N ARG A 237 0.20 0.84 15.33
CA ARG A 237 1.35 0.57 16.21
C ARG A 237 1.94 1.81 16.86
N LEU A 238 1.96 2.95 16.16
CA LEU A 238 2.51 4.19 16.70
C LEU A 238 1.73 4.71 17.92
N GLY A 239 0.47 4.34 18.08
CA GLY A 239 -0.32 4.67 19.26
C GLY A 239 0.14 4.02 20.56
N LEU A 240 1.02 3.01 20.51
CA LEU A 240 1.66 2.40 21.67
C LEU A 240 2.80 3.27 22.22
N MET A 241 3.37 4.17 21.41
CA MET A 241 4.50 5.02 21.76
C MET A 241 4.03 6.18 22.65
N ARG A 242 4.72 6.37 23.79
CA ARG A 242 4.31 7.33 24.81
C ARG A 242 5.24 8.54 24.96
N ASP A 243 6.43 8.43 24.42
CA ASP A 243 7.47 9.45 24.46
C ASP A 243 8.09 9.63 23.07
N ALA A 244 8.85 10.72 22.91
CA ALA A 244 9.37 11.10 21.60
C ALA A 244 10.42 10.11 21.06
N ALA A 245 11.22 9.50 21.92
CA ALA A 245 12.24 8.53 21.50
C ALA A 245 11.57 7.27 20.97
N SER A 246 10.64 6.68 21.74
CA SER A 246 9.87 5.50 21.30
C SER A 246 9.06 5.77 20.03
N LEU A 247 8.53 7.00 19.86
CA LEU A 247 7.79 7.36 18.64
C LEU A 247 8.71 7.46 17.42
N VAL A 248 9.91 8.02 17.57
CA VAL A 248 10.93 8.06 16.49
C VAL A 248 11.33 6.64 16.11
N ASP A 249 11.69 5.79 17.06
CA ASP A 249 12.11 4.41 16.82
C ASP A 249 10.97 3.60 16.18
N GLY A 250 9.75 3.76 16.70
CA GLY A 250 8.56 3.10 16.16
C GLY A 250 8.23 3.54 14.72
N ALA A 251 8.35 4.83 14.42
CA ALA A 251 8.14 5.36 13.08
C ALA A 251 9.22 4.87 12.10
N GLN A 252 10.49 4.88 12.51
CA GLN A 252 11.59 4.36 11.71
C GLN A 252 11.41 2.87 11.38
N ALA A 253 10.95 2.08 12.35
CA ALA A 253 10.62 0.67 12.13
C ALA A 253 9.46 0.46 11.14
N LEU A 254 8.68 1.49 10.86
CA LEU A 254 7.59 1.51 9.86
C LEU A 254 7.96 2.28 8.58
N GLY A 255 9.25 2.57 8.37
CA GLY A 255 9.75 3.24 7.17
C GLY A 255 9.53 4.76 7.15
N ILE A 256 9.16 5.36 8.28
CA ILE A 256 8.89 6.79 8.42
C ILE A 256 10.05 7.46 9.18
N ASP A 257 10.89 8.17 8.46
CA ASP A 257 11.94 8.98 9.09
C ASP A 257 11.33 10.24 9.69
N MET A 258 11.56 10.47 10.97
CA MET A 258 11.16 11.70 11.64
C MET A 258 12.21 12.20 12.64
N SER A 259 12.22 13.51 12.87
CA SER A 259 13.03 14.11 13.92
C SER A 259 12.36 13.97 15.29
N THR A 260 13.16 14.00 16.36
CA THR A 260 12.65 14.08 17.74
C THR A 260 11.74 15.30 17.94
N ARG A 261 12.01 16.42 17.26
CA ARG A 261 11.15 17.60 17.27
C ARG A 261 9.76 17.30 16.68
N SER A 262 9.70 16.58 15.56
CA SER A 262 8.42 16.18 14.96
C SER A 262 7.65 15.23 15.88
N ALA A 263 8.36 14.29 16.54
CA ALA A 263 7.75 13.39 17.50
C ALA A 263 7.13 14.13 18.70
N HIS A 264 7.85 15.11 19.28
CA HIS A 264 7.29 15.96 20.34
C HIS A 264 6.03 16.70 19.89
N ARG A 265 6.03 17.26 18.69
CA ARG A 265 4.87 17.99 18.15
C ARG A 265 3.66 17.08 17.89
N ILE A 266 3.89 15.83 17.47
CA ILE A 266 2.82 14.83 17.34
C ILE A 266 2.23 14.51 18.71
N LEU A 267 3.08 14.23 19.70
CA LEU A 267 2.64 13.90 21.07
C LEU A 267 1.90 15.06 21.75
N ALA A 268 2.29 16.31 21.45
CA ALA A 268 1.64 17.53 21.94
C ALA A 268 0.34 17.86 21.16
N GLY A 269 0.01 17.13 20.08
CA GLY A 269 -1.17 17.43 19.26
C GLY A 269 -1.02 18.65 18.34
N GLU A 270 0.20 19.17 18.17
CA GLU A 270 0.49 20.31 17.28
C GLU A 270 0.49 19.89 15.79
N ILE A 271 0.77 18.62 15.51
CA ILE A 271 0.59 18.03 14.18
C ILE A 271 -0.69 17.21 14.26
N ALA A 272 -1.73 17.74 13.62
CA ALA A 272 -3.04 17.08 13.59
C ALA A 272 -3.02 15.85 12.69
N PRO A 273 -3.83 14.81 13.00
CA PRO A 273 -4.08 13.73 12.07
C PRO A 273 -4.66 14.24 10.75
N LEU A 274 -4.37 13.54 9.66
CA LEU A 274 -4.96 13.83 8.36
C LEU A 274 -6.49 13.70 8.42
N ALA A 275 -7.18 14.56 7.69
CA ALA A 275 -8.57 14.36 7.38
C ALA A 275 -8.72 13.28 6.29
N PRO A 276 -9.81 12.50 6.29
CA PRO A 276 -10.12 11.59 5.19
C PRO A 276 -10.37 12.38 3.91
N PHE A 277 -10.01 11.77 2.80
CA PHE A 277 -10.23 12.34 1.47
C PHE A 277 -11.62 12.03 0.96
#